data_0e00373c240ed3b199af2ac9a45af4f7
#
_entry.id   0e00373c240ed3b199af2ac9a45af4f7
#
_cell.length_a   1.000
_cell.length_b   1.000
_cell.length_c   1.000
_cell.angle_alpha   90.00
_cell.angle_beta   90.00
_cell.angle_gamma   90.00
#
_symmetry.space_group_name_H-M   'P 1'
#
loop_
_entity.id
_entity.type
_entity.pdbx_description
1 polymer ?
#
loop_
_entity_poly.entity_id
_entity_poly.type
_entity_poly.pdbx_seq_one_letter_code
_entity_poly.pdbx_strand_id
1 'polypeptide(L)'
;MKYNKIFTLALSLIVAAAAFAEKQTPEERGKADYSSWLPAQGNFSVGFSLDPLATFVGNLFANGEGRINALTNLAGEPMLNQQIEDRLGRPMASIMGTYMLTDELGLKANIGFGYSTKTENAYVRNDAAYFDDPWSTARVTDSRKFQSATGSIALGVEYRVGKRLPVQGVFGGGVNYMFGETSYQYTYGNAITELNQQPSQSAQMPGWVEVPTFNSNAFMSARILSQSAANLIHMVGLYGSVGVEWFVAPKIALGANVNLALYYEVNPARATQYEGWNRITETAEDYTELVAPANHGFHFGTDNIGANLYVNFYF
;
A
#
# COMPACT_ATOMS: atom_id res chain seq x y z
N MET A 1 3.18 -25.07 2.72
CA MET A 1 2.31 -25.96 3.54
C MET A 1 1.72 -25.31 4.82
N LYS A 2 2.19 -24.16 5.30
CA LYS A 2 1.64 -23.50 6.51
C LYS A 2 0.38 -22.64 6.23
N TYR A 3 0.20 -22.14 5.02
CA TYR A 3 -0.93 -21.27 4.65
C TYR A 3 -2.30 -21.98 4.65
N ASN A 4 -2.32 -23.29 4.36
CA ASN A 4 -3.56 -24.07 4.39
C ASN A 4 -4.20 -24.13 5.78
N LYS A 5 -3.42 -24.04 6.86
CA LYS A 5 -3.95 -24.15 8.23
C LYS A 5 -4.67 -22.87 8.68
N ILE A 6 -4.19 -21.68 8.29
CA ILE A 6 -4.81 -20.39 8.63
C ILE A 6 -6.09 -20.21 7.81
N PHE A 7 -6.04 -20.53 6.52
CA PHE A 7 -7.20 -20.53 5.64
C PHE A 7 -8.28 -21.49 6.12
N THR A 8 -7.88 -22.72 6.52
CA THR A 8 -8.79 -23.72 7.09
C THR A 8 -9.39 -23.24 8.42
N LEU A 9 -8.60 -22.55 9.25
CA LEU A 9 -9.08 -21.99 10.53
C LEU A 9 -10.08 -20.86 10.30
N ALA A 10 -9.78 -19.91 9.40
CA ALA A 10 -10.69 -18.83 9.06
C ALA A 10 -11.99 -19.35 8.41
N LEU A 11 -11.87 -20.28 7.47
CA LEU A 11 -13.03 -20.92 6.84
C LEU A 11 -13.84 -21.75 7.84
N SER A 12 -13.18 -22.45 8.76
CA SER A 12 -13.87 -23.22 9.81
C SER A 12 -14.57 -22.33 10.83
N LEU A 13 -14.02 -21.15 11.14
CA LEU A 13 -14.69 -20.15 11.98
C LEU A 13 -15.93 -19.55 11.29
N ILE A 14 -15.85 -19.28 9.99
CA ILE A 14 -16.96 -18.77 9.19
C ILE A 14 -18.06 -19.84 9.09
N VAL A 15 -17.69 -21.07 8.78
CA VAL A 15 -18.65 -22.21 8.70
C VAL A 15 -19.24 -22.54 10.08
N ALA A 16 -18.43 -22.48 11.15
CA ALA A 16 -18.93 -22.66 12.50
C ALA A 16 -19.89 -21.55 12.91
N ALA A 17 -19.59 -20.27 12.61
CA ALA A 17 -20.47 -19.16 12.91
C ALA A 17 -21.79 -19.23 12.13
N ALA A 18 -21.76 -19.64 10.84
CA ALA A 18 -22.94 -19.87 10.04
C ALA A 18 -23.78 -21.08 10.58
N ALA A 19 -23.12 -22.17 10.97
CA ALA A 19 -23.78 -23.35 11.56
C ALA A 19 -24.35 -23.07 12.97
N PHE A 20 -23.70 -22.18 13.76
CA PHE A 20 -24.27 -21.72 15.04
C PHE A 20 -25.49 -20.84 14.84
N ALA A 21 -25.52 -20.00 13.81
CA ALA A 21 -26.69 -19.17 13.48
C ALA A 21 -27.90 -20.00 13.05
N GLU A 22 -27.69 -21.17 12.47
CA GLU A 22 -28.76 -22.06 11.94
C GLU A 22 -29.28 -23.05 12.95
N LYS A 23 -28.54 -23.40 14.01
CA LYS A 23 -28.88 -24.49 14.95
C LYS A 23 -29.60 -24.08 16.24
N GLN A 24 -29.95 -22.82 16.44
CA GLN A 24 -30.68 -22.43 17.63
C GLN A 24 -32.16 -22.84 17.50
N THR A 25 -32.59 -23.73 18.38
CA THR A 25 -33.99 -24.09 18.49
C THR A 25 -34.86 -22.91 18.97
N PRO A 26 -36.16 -22.85 18.65
CA PRO A 26 -37.03 -21.77 19.07
C PRO A 26 -37.03 -21.52 20.60
N GLU A 27 -36.76 -22.54 21.41
CA GLU A 27 -36.68 -22.45 22.88
C GLU A 27 -35.38 -21.80 23.39
N GLU A 28 -34.24 -21.96 22.69
CA GLU A 28 -32.99 -21.31 23.03
C GLU A 28 -32.98 -19.85 22.62
N ARG A 29 -33.74 -19.47 21.58
CA ARG A 29 -33.89 -18.07 21.11
C ARG A 29 -34.56 -17.15 22.14
N GLY A 30 -35.23 -17.70 23.16
CA GLY A 30 -35.94 -16.94 24.19
C GLY A 30 -35.07 -16.51 25.37
N LYS A 31 -33.81 -16.94 25.49
CA LYS A 31 -33.01 -16.75 26.72
C LYS A 31 -32.01 -15.60 26.72
N ALA A 32 -31.60 -15.09 25.58
CA ALA A 32 -30.71 -13.90 25.54
C ALA A 32 -30.98 -13.09 24.27
N ASP A 33 -31.56 -11.93 24.42
CA ASP A 33 -31.79 -10.99 23.32
C ASP A 33 -30.70 -9.90 23.33
N TYR A 34 -29.81 -9.97 22.33
CA TYR A 34 -28.75 -9.01 22.12
C TYR A 34 -29.11 -7.90 21.11
N SER A 35 -30.40 -7.75 20.77
CA SER A 35 -30.82 -6.75 19.76
C SER A 35 -30.36 -5.33 20.09
N SER A 36 -30.29 -4.97 21.38
CA SER A 36 -29.78 -3.66 21.83
C SER A 36 -28.27 -3.46 21.63
N TRP A 37 -27.52 -4.54 21.46
CA TRP A 37 -26.08 -4.49 21.17
C TRP A 37 -25.78 -4.29 19.69
N LEU A 38 -26.73 -4.71 18.84
CA LEU A 38 -26.55 -4.72 17.39
C LEU A 38 -26.79 -3.34 16.79
N PRO A 39 -26.20 -3.03 15.62
CA PRO A 39 -26.54 -1.82 14.89
C PRO A 39 -27.99 -1.86 14.41
N ALA A 40 -28.61 -0.71 14.40
CA ALA A 40 -29.96 -0.48 13.91
C ALA A 40 -29.94 0.54 12.76
N GLN A 41 -31.05 0.65 12.05
CA GLN A 41 -31.23 1.66 11.02
C GLN A 41 -30.82 3.06 11.53
N GLY A 42 -30.05 3.79 10.73
CA GLY A 42 -29.55 5.13 11.06
C GLY A 42 -28.27 5.14 11.90
N ASN A 43 -27.82 4.01 12.45
CA ASN A 43 -26.53 3.94 13.12
C ASN A 43 -25.40 4.10 12.10
N PHE A 44 -24.32 4.74 12.54
CA PHE A 44 -23.05 4.73 11.80
C PHE A 44 -21.98 4.03 12.63
N SER A 45 -20.97 3.48 11.97
CA SER A 45 -19.81 2.91 12.64
C SER A 45 -18.52 3.59 12.20
N VAL A 46 -17.55 3.57 13.10
CA VAL A 46 -16.16 3.84 12.79
C VAL A 46 -15.37 2.61 13.22
N GLY A 47 -14.58 2.08 12.31
CA GLY A 47 -13.76 0.89 12.55
C GLY A 47 -12.31 1.09 12.11
N PHE A 48 -11.46 0.25 12.65
CA PHE A 48 -10.03 0.25 12.35
C PHE A 48 -9.58 -1.16 12.07
N SER A 49 -8.73 -1.34 11.04
CA SER A 49 -8.04 -2.61 10.82
C SER A 49 -7.09 -2.91 11.97
N LEU A 50 -7.11 -4.15 12.44
CA LEU A 50 -6.18 -4.68 13.44
C LEU A 50 -4.94 -5.32 12.80
N ASP A 51 -4.84 -5.35 11.48
CA ASP A 51 -3.75 -6.01 10.76
C ASP A 51 -2.37 -5.46 11.12
N PRO A 52 -2.17 -4.12 11.27
CA PRO A 52 -0.90 -3.58 11.76
C PRO A 52 -0.51 -4.12 13.13
N LEU A 53 -1.48 -4.27 14.04
CA LEU A 53 -1.24 -4.82 15.38
C LEU A 53 -0.95 -6.32 15.32
N ALA A 54 -1.70 -7.08 14.52
CA ALA A 54 -1.48 -8.52 14.33
C ALA A 54 -0.10 -8.80 13.71
N THR A 55 0.32 -7.99 12.74
CA THR A 55 1.66 -8.06 12.14
C THR A 55 2.75 -7.74 13.17
N PHE A 56 2.57 -6.70 13.97
CA PHE A 56 3.51 -6.33 15.03
C PHE A 56 3.67 -7.44 16.06
N VAL A 57 2.57 -7.99 16.57
CA VAL A 57 2.56 -9.10 17.53
C VAL A 57 3.16 -10.36 16.90
N GLY A 58 2.79 -10.69 15.66
CA GLY A 58 3.35 -11.82 14.93
C GLY A 58 4.87 -11.73 14.76
N ASN A 59 5.38 -10.54 14.45
CA ASN A 59 6.82 -10.29 14.32
C ASN A 59 7.58 -10.37 15.66
N LEU A 60 6.94 -10.08 16.80
CA LEU A 60 7.54 -10.25 18.13
C LEU A 60 7.81 -11.73 18.47
N PHE A 61 6.98 -12.64 17.96
CA PHE A 61 7.10 -14.08 18.19
C PHE A 61 7.82 -14.84 17.09
N ALA A 62 8.06 -14.19 15.95
CA ALA A 62 8.84 -14.77 14.87
C ALA A 62 10.34 -14.54 15.13
N ASN A 63 11.07 -15.59 15.51
CA ASN A 63 12.50 -15.56 15.70
C ASN A 63 13.25 -15.26 14.39
N GLY A 64 13.20 -14.02 13.91
CA GLY A 64 14.11 -13.47 12.89
C GLY A 64 14.07 -14.07 11.46
N GLU A 65 13.42 -15.18 11.23
CA GLU A 65 13.30 -15.80 9.92
C GLU A 65 11.85 -15.79 9.42
N GLY A 66 11.57 -14.83 8.57
CA GLY A 66 10.30 -14.71 7.87
C GLY A 66 9.35 -13.74 8.53
N ARG A 67 9.21 -12.58 7.92
CA ARG A 67 8.09 -11.67 8.21
C ARG A 67 6.81 -12.44 7.98
N ILE A 68 6.02 -12.59 9.03
CA ILE A 68 4.65 -13.04 8.87
C ILE A 68 3.93 -11.86 8.23
N ASN A 69 3.75 -11.89 6.92
CA ASN A 69 2.76 -11.08 6.23
C ASN A 69 1.40 -11.65 6.64
N ALA A 70 1.01 -11.35 7.89
CA ALA A 70 -0.24 -11.80 8.41
C ALA A 70 -1.31 -10.86 7.86
N LEU A 71 -2.27 -11.44 7.16
CA LEU A 71 -3.55 -10.81 6.86
C LEU A 71 -3.37 -9.52 6.04
N THR A 72 -3.38 -9.70 4.76
CA THR A 72 -3.37 -8.59 3.80
C THR A 72 -4.59 -7.71 4.01
N ASN A 73 -4.33 -6.44 4.03
CA ASN A 73 -5.28 -5.37 4.24
C ASN A 73 -6.51 -5.45 3.34
N LEU A 74 -7.61 -4.97 3.90
CA LEU A 74 -8.70 -4.31 3.20
C LEU A 74 -9.13 -4.86 1.85
N ALA A 75 -10.27 -5.46 1.84
CA ALA A 75 -11.01 -5.71 0.60
C ALA A 75 -10.16 -6.38 -0.48
N GLY A 76 -9.42 -7.43 -0.11
CA GLY A 76 -8.70 -8.25 -1.08
C GLY A 76 -7.60 -7.49 -1.82
N GLU A 77 -6.64 -6.96 -1.11
CA GLU A 77 -5.45 -6.41 -1.78
C GLU A 77 -4.68 -7.55 -2.46
N PRO A 78 -4.40 -7.43 -3.77
CA PRO A 78 -3.62 -8.43 -4.48
C PRO A 78 -2.18 -8.47 -3.96
N MET A 79 -1.49 -9.56 -4.21
CA MET A 79 -0.07 -9.79 -3.86
C MET A 79 0.92 -8.69 -4.31
N LEU A 80 0.46 -7.70 -5.06
CA LEU A 80 1.20 -6.48 -5.37
C LEU A 80 1.69 -5.74 -4.13
N ASN A 81 1.00 -5.88 -3.02
CA ASN A 81 1.46 -5.31 -1.77
C ASN A 81 2.73 -5.95 -1.23
N GLN A 82 3.02 -7.20 -1.54
CA GLN A 82 4.31 -7.76 -1.14
C GLN A 82 5.48 -6.97 -1.74
N GLN A 83 5.39 -6.48 -2.97
CA GLN A 83 6.46 -5.66 -3.55
C GLN A 83 6.50 -4.23 -2.97
N ILE A 84 5.35 -3.68 -2.61
CA ILE A 84 5.25 -2.37 -1.96
C ILE A 84 5.61 -2.51 -0.48
N GLU A 85 5.12 -3.53 0.22
CA GLU A 85 5.42 -3.81 1.63
C GLU A 85 6.88 -4.19 1.85
N ASP A 86 7.50 -4.98 0.98
CA ASP A 86 8.92 -5.30 1.05
C ASP A 86 9.81 -4.06 0.91
N ARG A 87 9.35 -3.05 0.19
CA ARG A 87 10.04 -1.76 0.07
C ARG A 87 9.71 -0.77 1.18
N LEU A 88 8.49 -0.79 1.72
CA LEU A 88 8.03 0.15 2.74
C LEU A 88 8.08 -0.43 4.15
N GLY A 89 8.03 -1.76 4.29
CA GLY A 89 8.13 -2.47 5.56
C GLY A 89 7.02 -2.14 6.56
N ARG A 90 5.87 -1.60 6.11
CA ARG A 90 4.78 -1.19 6.99
C ARG A 90 3.43 -1.56 6.39
N PRO A 91 2.58 -2.30 7.14
CA PRO A 91 1.20 -2.52 6.76
C PRO A 91 0.44 -1.19 6.79
N MET A 92 -0.44 -0.99 5.81
CA MET A 92 -1.28 0.19 5.72
C MET A 92 -2.43 0.08 6.71
N ALA A 93 -2.53 1.04 7.64
CA ALA A 93 -3.70 1.15 8.51
C ALA A 93 -4.89 1.66 7.72
N SER A 94 -6.06 1.10 7.97
CA SER A 94 -7.28 1.54 7.33
C SER A 94 -8.35 1.95 8.32
N ILE A 95 -9.11 2.93 7.92
CA ILE A 95 -10.30 3.42 8.62
C ILE A 95 -11.51 2.93 7.84
N MET A 96 -12.43 2.28 8.53
CA MET A 96 -13.69 1.82 7.98
C MET A 96 -14.85 2.63 8.54
N GLY A 97 -15.88 2.84 7.72
CA GLY A 97 -17.15 3.40 8.16
C GLY A 97 -18.29 2.61 7.56
N THR A 98 -19.34 2.37 8.35
CA THR A 98 -20.58 1.78 7.85
C THR A 98 -21.76 2.64 8.31
N TYR A 99 -22.68 2.96 7.41
CA TYR A 99 -23.93 3.60 7.70
C TYR A 99 -25.09 2.62 7.45
N MET A 100 -25.89 2.34 8.47
CA MET A 100 -26.98 1.38 8.41
C MET A 100 -28.20 1.99 7.72
N LEU A 101 -28.53 1.53 6.51
CA LEU A 101 -29.74 1.91 5.78
C LEU A 101 -30.97 1.24 6.36
N THR A 102 -30.82 -0.01 6.82
CA THR A 102 -31.79 -0.78 7.56
C THR A 102 -31.05 -1.53 8.68
N ASP A 103 -31.76 -2.31 9.50
CA ASP A 103 -31.11 -3.12 10.55
C ASP A 103 -30.19 -4.22 9.95
N GLU A 104 -30.33 -4.52 8.67
CA GLU A 104 -29.56 -5.58 7.99
C GLU A 104 -28.64 -5.07 6.88
N LEU A 105 -28.97 -3.94 6.27
CA LEU A 105 -28.24 -3.39 5.12
C LEU A 105 -27.50 -2.12 5.49
N GLY A 106 -26.20 -2.09 5.24
CA GLY A 106 -25.34 -0.93 5.44
C GLY A 106 -24.59 -0.51 4.17
N LEU A 107 -24.28 0.78 4.09
CA LEU A 107 -23.28 1.32 3.16
C LEU A 107 -21.93 1.31 3.86
N LYS A 108 -20.91 0.77 3.20
CA LYS A 108 -19.56 0.63 3.75
C LYS A 108 -18.57 1.46 2.93
N ALA A 109 -17.70 2.16 3.63
CA ALA A 109 -16.56 2.86 3.06
C ALA A 109 -15.29 2.48 3.81
N ASN A 110 -14.21 2.22 3.09
CA ASN A 110 -12.89 1.99 3.67
C ASN A 110 -11.90 2.95 3.02
N ILE A 111 -11.02 3.53 3.82
CA ILE A 111 -9.97 4.45 3.37
C ILE A 111 -8.66 4.02 4.02
N GLY A 112 -7.66 3.81 3.20
CA GLY A 112 -6.30 3.54 3.63
C GLY A 112 -5.33 4.51 2.97
N PHE A 113 -4.29 4.93 3.68
CA PHE A 113 -3.21 5.73 3.11
C PHE A 113 -1.90 5.45 3.82
N GLY A 114 -0.82 5.60 3.07
CA GLY A 114 0.53 5.53 3.58
C GLY A 114 1.41 6.54 2.87
N TYR A 115 2.28 7.20 3.60
CA TYR A 115 3.29 8.08 3.05
C TYR A 115 4.61 7.89 3.81
N SER A 116 5.69 7.73 3.07
CA SER A 116 7.03 7.60 3.63
C SER A 116 8.01 8.43 2.81
N THR A 117 8.91 9.09 3.50
CA THR A 117 10.03 9.78 2.88
C THR A 117 11.31 9.50 3.67
N LYS A 118 12.41 9.29 2.96
CA LYS A 118 13.73 9.09 3.55
C LYS A 118 14.74 9.87 2.73
N THR A 119 15.54 10.70 3.39
CA THR A 119 16.67 11.39 2.77
C THR A 119 17.97 10.79 3.29
N GLU A 120 18.83 10.42 2.38
CA GLU A 120 20.18 9.91 2.66
C GLU A 120 21.19 10.88 2.07
N ASN A 121 22.15 11.29 2.89
CA ASN A 121 23.19 12.24 2.52
C ASN A 121 24.55 11.53 2.53
N ALA A 122 25.39 11.87 1.55
CA ALA A 122 26.76 11.38 1.49
C ALA A 122 27.72 12.51 1.14
N TYR A 123 28.88 12.49 1.79
CA TYR A 123 29.95 13.42 1.40
C TYR A 123 30.68 12.91 0.17
N VAL A 124 30.96 13.83 -0.74
CA VAL A 124 31.78 13.62 -1.90
C VAL A 124 32.84 14.73 -1.96
N ARG A 125 33.94 14.48 -2.63
CA ARG A 125 34.99 15.50 -2.87
C ARG A 125 34.38 16.72 -3.54
N ASN A 126 34.74 17.90 -3.08
CA ASN A 126 34.44 19.16 -3.79
C ASN A 126 35.38 19.30 -4.98
N ASP A 127 34.86 19.09 -6.18
CA ASP A 127 35.69 19.12 -7.39
C ASP A 127 36.21 20.51 -7.70
N ALA A 128 35.47 21.59 -7.48
CA ALA A 128 35.93 22.94 -7.67
C ALA A 128 37.16 23.26 -6.76
N ALA A 129 37.04 22.92 -5.47
CA ALA A 129 38.14 23.09 -4.54
C ALA A 129 39.36 22.20 -4.87
N TYR A 130 39.16 21.04 -5.44
CA TYR A 130 40.23 20.14 -5.88
C TYR A 130 40.95 20.65 -7.14
N PHE A 131 40.24 21.31 -8.05
CA PHE A 131 40.86 21.94 -9.21
C PHE A 131 41.74 23.16 -8.84
N ASP A 132 41.31 23.89 -7.79
CA ASP A 132 42.09 25.02 -7.26
C ASP A 132 43.29 24.53 -6.43
N ASP A 133 43.10 23.53 -5.60
CA ASP A 133 44.13 22.90 -4.76
C ASP A 133 43.95 21.38 -4.71
N PRO A 134 44.82 20.58 -5.37
CA PRO A 134 44.76 19.13 -5.36
C PRO A 134 44.89 18.49 -3.96
N TRP A 135 45.33 19.20 -2.95
CA TRP A 135 45.44 18.77 -1.57
C TRP A 135 44.23 19.18 -0.73
N SER A 136 43.24 19.83 -1.34
CA SER A 136 42.02 20.25 -0.67
C SER A 136 41.25 19.05 -0.09
N THR A 137 40.86 19.15 1.17
CA THR A 137 40.00 18.18 1.87
C THR A 137 38.53 18.61 1.88
N ALA A 138 38.16 19.67 1.15
CA ALA A 138 36.82 20.19 1.06
C ALA A 138 35.86 19.14 0.48
N ARG A 139 34.66 19.08 1.02
CA ARG A 139 33.61 18.15 0.60
C ARG A 139 32.31 18.90 0.35
N VAL A 140 31.52 18.36 -0.55
CA VAL A 140 30.12 18.73 -0.78
C VAL A 140 29.20 17.55 -0.43
N THR A 141 27.92 17.78 -0.41
CA THR A 141 26.95 16.76 -0.02
C THR A 141 26.06 16.39 -1.19
N ASP A 142 26.04 15.12 -1.51
CA ASP A 142 25.04 14.53 -2.37
C ASP A 142 23.85 14.04 -1.51
N SER A 143 22.63 14.21 -2.00
CA SER A 143 21.42 13.78 -1.32
C SER A 143 20.55 12.93 -2.21
N ARG A 144 20.11 11.77 -1.70
CA ARG A 144 19.11 10.92 -2.32
C ARG A 144 17.85 10.95 -1.46
N LYS A 145 16.76 11.46 -2.01
CA LYS A 145 15.45 11.46 -1.36
C LYS A 145 14.57 10.39 -1.98
N PHE A 146 14.19 9.43 -1.17
CA PHE A 146 13.19 8.42 -1.48
C PHE A 146 11.83 8.91 -0.99
N GLN A 147 10.79 8.73 -1.80
CA GLN A 147 9.40 9.02 -1.44
C GLN A 147 8.53 7.85 -1.89
N SER A 148 7.58 7.51 -1.05
CA SER A 148 6.54 6.54 -1.39
C SER A 148 5.21 7.01 -0.85
N ALA A 149 4.20 6.94 -1.70
CA ALA A 149 2.81 7.23 -1.40
C ALA A 149 1.95 6.05 -1.82
N THR A 150 1.04 5.62 -0.95
CA THR A 150 0.05 4.59 -1.24
C THR A 150 -1.31 5.06 -0.74
N GLY A 151 -2.37 4.67 -1.42
CA GLY A 151 -3.71 4.96 -0.98
C GLY A 151 -4.72 3.97 -1.52
N SER A 152 -5.80 3.77 -0.77
CA SER A 152 -6.93 2.94 -1.16
C SER A 152 -8.24 3.55 -0.70
N ILE A 153 -9.26 3.41 -1.53
CA ILE A 153 -10.66 3.76 -1.21
C ILE A 153 -11.52 2.60 -1.68
N ALA A 154 -12.35 2.05 -0.80
CA ALA A 154 -13.35 1.06 -1.17
C ALA A 154 -14.74 1.55 -0.73
N LEU A 155 -15.71 1.40 -1.62
CA LEU A 155 -17.12 1.73 -1.39
C LEU A 155 -17.97 0.51 -1.71
N GLY A 156 -18.92 0.18 -0.85
CA GLY A 156 -19.73 -1.00 -1.05
C GLY A 156 -20.95 -1.04 -0.17
N VAL A 157 -21.62 -2.18 -0.26
CA VAL A 157 -22.79 -2.53 0.57
C VAL A 157 -22.43 -3.72 1.44
N GLU A 158 -23.08 -3.81 2.57
CA GLU A 158 -22.90 -4.88 3.53
C GLU A 158 -24.28 -5.35 3.99
N TYR A 159 -24.51 -6.68 3.94
CA TYR A 159 -25.72 -7.32 4.42
C TYR A 159 -25.41 -8.19 5.64
N ARG A 160 -26.22 -8.09 6.68
CA ARG A 160 -26.03 -8.71 7.98
C ARG A 160 -27.08 -9.77 8.24
N VAL A 161 -26.65 -10.91 8.80
CA VAL A 161 -27.51 -12.04 9.19
C VAL A 161 -27.24 -12.36 10.65
N GLY A 162 -28.29 -12.63 11.42
CA GLY A 162 -28.15 -12.97 12.85
C GLY A 162 -28.82 -11.95 13.77
N LYS A 163 -30.11 -11.66 13.53
CA LYS A 163 -30.94 -10.84 14.42
C LYS A 163 -30.97 -11.45 15.82
N ARG A 164 -30.67 -10.70 16.87
CA ARG A 164 -30.64 -11.07 18.29
C ARG A 164 -29.46 -11.90 18.77
N LEU A 165 -28.50 -12.25 17.92
CA LEU A 165 -27.29 -12.94 18.32
C LEU A 165 -26.13 -12.00 18.49
N PRO A 166 -25.22 -12.23 19.46
CA PRO A 166 -24.02 -11.40 19.60
C PRO A 166 -23.01 -11.63 18.47
N VAL A 167 -23.24 -12.65 17.62
CA VAL A 167 -22.45 -12.96 16.43
C VAL A 167 -23.32 -12.80 15.21
N GLN A 168 -22.90 -11.97 14.28
CA GLN A 168 -23.56 -11.76 12.99
C GLN A 168 -22.67 -12.24 11.84
N GLY A 169 -23.28 -12.90 10.85
CA GLY A 169 -22.66 -13.09 9.53
C GLY A 169 -22.75 -11.79 8.75
N VAL A 170 -21.68 -11.43 8.07
CA VAL A 170 -21.58 -10.20 7.27
C VAL A 170 -21.18 -10.56 5.85
N PHE A 171 -21.98 -10.14 4.88
CA PHE A 171 -21.75 -10.35 3.46
C PHE A 171 -21.66 -8.97 2.80
N GLY A 172 -20.67 -8.73 1.98
CA GLY A 172 -20.51 -7.42 1.36
C GLY A 172 -19.96 -7.50 -0.05
N GLY A 173 -19.97 -6.36 -0.71
CA GLY A 173 -19.35 -6.22 -2.00
C GLY A 173 -19.40 -4.77 -2.47
N GLY A 174 -18.53 -4.44 -3.42
CA GLY A 174 -18.43 -3.08 -3.88
C GLY A 174 -17.30 -2.88 -4.88
N VAL A 175 -16.91 -1.62 -5.00
CA VAL A 175 -15.81 -1.16 -5.84
C VAL A 175 -14.66 -0.67 -4.97
N ASN A 176 -13.44 -0.85 -5.45
CA ASN A 176 -12.25 -0.29 -4.81
C ASN A 176 -11.33 0.37 -5.84
N TYR A 177 -10.60 1.33 -5.36
CA TYR A 177 -9.53 1.98 -6.09
C TYR A 177 -8.29 2.04 -5.21
N MET A 178 -7.15 1.69 -5.78
CA MET A 178 -5.86 1.74 -5.10
C MET A 178 -4.83 2.42 -5.99
N PHE A 179 -3.88 3.09 -5.37
CA PHE A 179 -2.72 3.61 -6.07
C PHE A 179 -1.47 3.41 -5.22
N GLY A 180 -0.35 3.27 -5.91
CA GLY A 180 0.97 3.26 -5.30
C GLY A 180 1.95 4.02 -6.16
N GLU A 181 2.78 4.82 -5.54
CA GLU A 181 3.85 5.55 -6.21
C GLU A 181 5.11 5.50 -5.38
N THR A 182 6.23 5.28 -6.06
CA THR A 182 7.57 5.39 -5.46
C THR A 182 8.43 6.23 -6.37
N SER A 183 9.13 7.21 -5.81
CA SER A 183 10.01 8.10 -6.56
C SER A 183 11.33 8.35 -5.83
N TYR A 184 12.36 8.67 -6.61
CA TYR A 184 13.64 9.11 -6.14
C TYR A 184 13.93 10.50 -6.70
N GLN A 185 14.49 11.36 -5.85
CA GLN A 185 15.05 12.65 -6.22
C GLN A 185 16.52 12.69 -5.78
N TYR A 186 17.37 13.20 -6.65
CA TYR A 186 18.81 13.28 -6.42
C TYR A 186 19.25 14.73 -6.49
N THR A 187 20.03 15.14 -5.51
CA THR A 187 20.64 16.47 -5.48
C THR A 187 22.15 16.27 -5.35
N TYR A 188 22.90 16.86 -6.26
CA TYR A 188 24.33 16.69 -6.33
C TYR A 188 25.04 17.92 -5.80
N GLY A 189 26.07 17.71 -4.99
CA GLY A 189 26.86 18.78 -4.42
C GLY A 189 27.84 19.43 -5.42
N ASN A 190 28.29 18.67 -6.44
CA ASN A 190 29.15 19.18 -7.52
C ASN A 190 28.28 19.53 -8.73
N ALA A 191 28.46 20.76 -9.26
CA ALA A 191 27.77 21.19 -10.47
C ALA A 191 28.49 20.65 -11.73
N ILE A 192 27.71 20.43 -12.81
CA ILE A 192 28.25 20.22 -14.16
C ILE A 192 28.70 21.55 -14.70
N THR A 193 29.94 21.59 -15.19
CA THR A 193 30.57 22.80 -15.78
C THR A 193 31.29 22.43 -17.06
N GLU A 194 31.68 23.42 -17.85
CA GLU A 194 32.49 23.23 -19.06
C GLU A 194 33.75 22.43 -18.77
N LEU A 195 34.47 22.77 -17.68
CA LEU A 195 35.71 22.10 -17.28
C LEU A 195 35.51 20.75 -16.63
N ASN A 196 34.31 20.49 -16.06
CA ASN A 196 34.00 19.27 -15.38
C ASN A 196 32.56 18.79 -15.76
N GLN A 197 32.49 18.13 -16.91
CA GLN A 197 31.23 17.67 -17.49
C GLN A 197 30.72 16.37 -16.83
N GLN A 198 31.58 15.70 -16.05
CA GLN A 198 31.24 14.51 -15.26
C GLN A 198 31.77 14.64 -13.83
N PRO A 199 31.20 15.56 -13.03
CA PRO A 199 31.68 15.78 -11.68
C PRO A 199 31.56 14.55 -10.81
N SER A 200 32.41 14.50 -9.78
CA SER A 200 32.40 13.44 -8.78
C SER A 200 31.05 13.36 -8.08
N GLN A 201 30.56 12.15 -7.88
CA GLN A 201 29.35 11.85 -7.15
C GLN A 201 29.57 10.69 -6.16
N SER A 202 28.74 10.59 -5.13
CA SER A 202 28.85 9.52 -4.14
C SER A 202 28.41 8.16 -4.73
N ALA A 203 28.93 7.08 -4.16
CA ALA A 203 28.57 5.73 -4.56
C ALA A 203 27.07 5.37 -4.28
N GLN A 204 26.36 6.22 -3.54
CA GLN A 204 24.93 6.05 -3.26
C GLN A 204 24.04 6.64 -4.36
N MET A 205 24.63 7.45 -5.26
CA MET A 205 23.93 8.02 -6.41
C MET A 205 23.89 7.04 -7.58
N PRO A 206 22.90 7.18 -8.48
CA PRO A 206 22.96 6.50 -9.77
C PRO A 206 24.23 6.90 -10.49
N GLY A 207 24.87 5.95 -11.16
CA GLY A 207 26.03 6.25 -12.02
C GLY A 207 25.67 7.19 -13.17
N TRP A 208 26.70 7.70 -13.82
CA TRP A 208 26.56 8.37 -15.11
C TRP A 208 25.96 7.39 -16.12
N VAL A 209 24.96 7.85 -16.87
CA VAL A 209 24.31 7.05 -17.90
C VAL A 209 24.71 7.58 -19.28
N GLU A 210 24.87 6.66 -20.23
CA GLU A 210 25.00 7.02 -21.63
C GLU A 210 23.66 7.54 -22.14
N VAL A 211 23.70 8.65 -22.86
CA VAL A 211 22.48 9.27 -23.38
C VAL A 211 21.93 8.45 -24.53
N PRO A 212 20.63 8.16 -24.55
CA PRO A 212 20.00 7.45 -25.65
C PRO A 212 20.23 8.12 -27.02
N THR A 213 20.19 7.33 -28.06
CA THR A 213 20.60 7.70 -29.42
C THR A 213 19.98 8.98 -29.96
N PHE A 214 18.76 9.31 -29.57
CA PHE A 214 18.07 10.52 -30.06
C PHE A 214 18.53 11.83 -29.38
N ASN A 215 19.16 11.76 -28.19
CA ASN A 215 19.75 12.93 -27.53
C ASN A 215 21.28 12.94 -27.59
N SER A 216 21.91 11.93 -28.17
CA SER A 216 23.37 11.75 -28.19
C SER A 216 24.14 12.85 -28.95
N ASN A 217 23.46 13.59 -29.83
CA ASN A 217 24.08 14.72 -30.54
C ASN A 217 24.35 15.92 -29.60
N ALA A 218 23.52 16.11 -28.59
CA ALA A 218 23.64 17.20 -27.63
C ALA A 218 24.43 16.79 -26.38
N PHE A 219 24.19 15.60 -25.86
CA PHE A 219 24.78 15.14 -24.61
C PHE A 219 25.65 13.90 -24.83
N MET A 220 26.77 13.77 -24.12
CA MET A 220 27.58 12.54 -24.09
C MET A 220 27.15 11.62 -22.97
N SER A 221 26.87 12.20 -21.82
CA SER A 221 26.47 11.50 -20.59
C SER A 221 25.57 12.41 -19.79
N ALA A 222 24.75 11.79 -18.95
CA ALA A 222 23.87 12.50 -18.05
C ALA A 222 23.80 11.80 -16.70
N ARG A 223 23.37 12.51 -15.67
CA ARG A 223 23.03 11.98 -14.36
C ARG A 223 21.56 12.18 -14.08
N ILE A 224 20.98 11.27 -13.27
CA ILE A 224 19.55 11.28 -12.98
C ILE A 224 19.27 12.33 -11.90
N LEU A 225 18.33 13.25 -12.14
CA LEU A 225 17.82 14.20 -11.15
C LEU A 225 16.58 13.65 -10.44
N SER A 226 15.68 13.03 -11.19
CA SER A 226 14.52 12.37 -10.61
C SER A 226 14.07 11.19 -11.45
N GLN A 227 13.56 10.18 -10.79
CA GLN A 227 12.96 9.04 -11.47
C GLN A 227 11.73 8.57 -10.70
N SER A 228 10.63 8.34 -11.42
CA SER A 228 9.56 7.51 -10.90
C SER A 228 10.07 6.08 -10.85
N ALA A 229 10.07 5.48 -9.67
CA ALA A 229 10.44 4.07 -9.55
C ALA A 229 9.41 3.20 -10.28
N ALA A 230 9.74 1.93 -10.47
CA ALA A 230 8.95 0.98 -11.24
C ALA A 230 7.49 0.76 -10.78
N ASN A 231 7.02 1.45 -9.76
CA ASN A 231 5.82 1.12 -8.98
C ASN A 231 4.76 2.23 -9.00
N LEU A 232 4.71 3.07 -10.03
CA LEU A 232 3.51 3.88 -10.25
C LEU A 232 2.42 2.97 -10.79
N ILE A 233 1.39 2.74 -9.97
CA ILE A 233 0.32 1.80 -10.29
C ILE A 233 -1.03 2.37 -9.84
N HIS A 234 -2.03 2.19 -10.69
CA HIS A 234 -3.42 2.46 -10.37
C HIS A 234 -4.22 1.19 -10.58
N MET A 235 -5.08 0.86 -9.64
CA MET A 235 -5.93 -0.33 -9.71
C MET A 235 -7.36 0.04 -9.38
N VAL A 236 -8.27 -0.38 -10.24
CA VAL A 236 -9.72 -0.30 -10.01
C VAL A 236 -10.26 -1.71 -9.96
N GLY A 237 -11.06 -2.02 -8.95
CA GLY A 237 -11.54 -3.38 -8.76
C GLY A 237 -12.97 -3.48 -8.28
N LEU A 238 -13.50 -4.69 -8.41
CA LEU A 238 -14.71 -5.13 -7.75
C LEU A 238 -14.33 -6.15 -6.68
N TYR A 239 -14.97 -6.09 -5.53
CA TYR A 239 -14.73 -7.06 -4.47
C TYR A 239 -16.04 -7.63 -3.92
N GLY A 240 -15.96 -8.87 -3.46
CA GLY A 240 -16.98 -9.53 -2.62
C GLY A 240 -16.34 -9.93 -1.30
N SER A 241 -17.09 -9.84 -0.21
CA SER A 241 -16.62 -10.20 1.12
C SER A 241 -17.60 -11.07 1.87
N VAL A 242 -17.06 -11.99 2.67
CA VAL A 242 -17.80 -12.82 3.61
C VAL A 242 -17.07 -12.78 4.94
N GLY A 243 -17.81 -12.53 6.02
CA GLY A 243 -17.21 -12.39 7.32
C GLY A 243 -18.16 -12.60 8.48
N VAL A 244 -17.64 -12.38 9.66
CA VAL A 244 -18.38 -12.42 10.92
C VAL A 244 -18.03 -11.23 11.77
N GLU A 245 -19.01 -10.71 12.52
CA GLU A 245 -18.80 -9.74 13.59
C GLU A 245 -19.31 -10.31 14.90
N TRP A 246 -18.48 -10.23 15.92
CA TRP A 246 -18.82 -10.61 17.28
C TRP A 246 -18.92 -9.34 18.14
N PHE A 247 -20.12 -9.08 18.65
CA PHE A 247 -20.36 -7.98 19.57
C PHE A 247 -19.90 -8.39 20.97
N VAL A 248 -18.76 -7.84 21.40
CA VAL A 248 -18.14 -8.08 22.70
C VAL A 248 -18.74 -7.19 23.79
N ALA A 249 -19.37 -6.09 23.39
CA ALA A 249 -20.10 -5.15 24.24
C ALA A 249 -21.17 -4.45 23.39
N PRO A 250 -22.14 -3.74 24.02
CA PRO A 250 -23.13 -2.96 23.29
C PRO A 250 -22.44 -2.03 22.28
N LYS A 251 -22.80 -2.18 20.98
CA LYS A 251 -22.28 -1.33 19.89
C LYS A 251 -20.78 -1.46 19.62
N ILE A 252 -20.06 -2.44 20.20
CA ILE A 252 -18.65 -2.70 19.94
C ILE A 252 -18.49 -4.12 19.40
N ALA A 253 -17.97 -4.23 18.19
CA ALA A 253 -17.77 -5.49 17.49
C ALA A 253 -16.31 -5.74 17.12
N LEU A 254 -15.89 -7.00 17.27
CA LEU A 254 -14.69 -7.53 16.64
C LEU A 254 -15.11 -8.28 15.38
N GLY A 255 -14.49 -7.95 14.25
CA GLY A 255 -14.82 -8.54 12.96
C GLY A 255 -13.66 -9.25 12.31
N ALA A 256 -14.00 -10.27 11.53
CA ALA A 256 -13.09 -10.94 10.60
C ALA A 256 -13.81 -11.15 9.28
N ASN A 257 -13.17 -10.85 8.17
CA ASN A 257 -13.70 -11.12 6.84
C ASN A 257 -12.65 -11.71 5.91
N VAL A 258 -13.15 -12.38 4.89
CA VAL A 258 -12.39 -12.85 3.73
C VAL A 258 -12.97 -12.15 2.52
N ASN A 259 -12.09 -11.59 1.69
CA ASN A 259 -12.43 -10.84 0.50
C ASN A 259 -11.89 -11.55 -0.72
N LEU A 260 -12.65 -11.56 -1.79
CA LEU A 260 -12.21 -11.92 -3.13
C LEU A 260 -12.38 -10.70 -4.02
N ALA A 261 -11.35 -10.37 -4.79
CA ALA A 261 -11.42 -9.22 -5.66
C ALA A 261 -10.93 -9.54 -7.08
N LEU A 262 -11.39 -8.74 -8.03
CA LEU A 262 -10.89 -8.68 -9.39
C LEU A 262 -10.45 -7.25 -9.67
N TYR A 263 -9.34 -7.09 -10.39
CA TYR A 263 -8.70 -5.80 -10.61
C TYR A 263 -8.37 -5.56 -12.07
N TYR A 264 -8.54 -4.32 -12.48
CA TYR A 264 -7.92 -3.76 -13.66
C TYR A 264 -6.80 -2.83 -13.23
N GLU A 265 -5.59 -3.13 -13.68
CA GLU A 265 -4.37 -2.43 -13.35
C GLU A 265 -3.95 -1.52 -14.49
N VAL A 266 -3.49 -0.33 -14.16
CA VAL A 266 -2.87 0.62 -15.08
C VAL A 266 -1.54 1.08 -14.49
N ASN A 267 -0.46 0.83 -15.22
CA ASN A 267 0.85 1.37 -14.94
C ASN A 267 1.11 2.51 -15.92
N PRO A 268 1.07 3.78 -15.52
CA PRO A 268 1.32 4.90 -16.42
C PRO A 268 2.71 4.88 -17.03
N ALA A 269 2.90 5.59 -18.14
CA ALA A 269 4.22 5.80 -18.72
C ALA A 269 5.15 6.45 -17.69
N ARG A 270 6.40 5.97 -17.64
CA ARG A 270 7.39 6.46 -16.69
C ARG A 270 8.39 7.38 -17.36
N ALA A 271 8.71 8.46 -16.67
CA ALA A 271 9.68 9.43 -17.08
C ALA A 271 10.84 9.54 -16.09
N THR A 272 12.01 9.83 -16.59
CA THR A 272 13.21 10.15 -15.80
C THR A 272 13.72 11.50 -16.23
N GLN A 273 14.02 12.36 -15.27
CA GLN A 273 14.66 13.65 -15.50
C GLN A 273 16.16 13.49 -15.32
N TYR A 274 16.87 14.01 -16.27
CA TYR A 274 18.32 13.96 -16.35
C TYR A 274 18.91 15.37 -16.37
N GLU A 275 20.15 15.48 -15.95
CA GLU A 275 21.00 16.66 -16.12
C GLU A 275 22.28 16.25 -16.83
N GLY A 276 22.70 17.02 -17.84
CA GLY A 276 23.92 16.76 -18.60
C GLY A 276 24.53 18.04 -19.18
N TRP A 277 25.76 17.94 -19.65
CA TRP A 277 26.40 19.02 -20.41
C TRP A 277 25.92 18.96 -21.86
N ASN A 278 25.20 20.01 -22.30
CA ASN A 278 24.82 20.17 -23.69
C ASN A 278 25.94 20.79 -24.48
N ARG A 279 26.52 20.03 -25.42
CA ARG A 279 27.64 20.45 -26.24
C ARG A 279 27.28 21.48 -27.32
N ILE A 280 26.00 21.64 -27.62
CA ILE A 280 25.50 22.58 -28.63
C ILE A 280 25.35 23.97 -28.02
N THR A 281 24.79 24.06 -26.82
CA THR A 281 24.55 25.31 -26.11
C THR A 281 25.67 25.66 -25.14
N GLU A 282 26.59 24.71 -24.90
CA GLU A 282 27.73 24.84 -23.97
C GLU A 282 27.27 25.18 -22.53
N THR A 283 26.16 24.56 -22.11
CA THR A 283 25.57 24.73 -20.78
C THR A 283 25.16 23.42 -20.17
N ALA A 284 25.07 23.36 -18.83
CA ALA A 284 24.37 22.28 -18.14
C ALA A 284 22.86 22.46 -18.33
N GLU A 285 22.20 21.44 -18.81
CA GLU A 285 20.75 21.45 -19.09
C GLU A 285 20.08 20.21 -18.57
N ASP A 286 18.82 20.39 -18.15
CA ASP A 286 17.92 19.33 -17.75
C ASP A 286 17.06 18.90 -18.93
N TYR A 287 16.78 17.60 -19.01
CA TYR A 287 15.82 17.06 -19.95
C TYR A 287 15.06 15.88 -19.34
N THR A 288 13.87 15.62 -19.87
CA THR A 288 13.03 14.51 -19.42
C THR A 288 12.86 13.49 -20.54
N GLU A 289 13.01 12.22 -20.19
CA GLU A 289 12.87 11.12 -21.11
C GLU A 289 11.83 10.11 -20.60
N LEU A 290 11.00 9.60 -21.52
CA LEU A 290 10.09 8.49 -21.25
C LEU A 290 10.88 7.17 -21.30
N VAL A 291 11.05 6.54 -20.15
CA VAL A 291 11.84 5.31 -20.00
C VAL A 291 11.02 4.03 -20.10
N ALA A 292 9.72 4.13 -19.94
CA ALA A 292 8.83 3.00 -20.14
C ALA A 292 7.43 3.44 -20.58
N PRO A 293 6.81 2.73 -21.54
CA PRO A 293 5.43 3.00 -21.95
C PRO A 293 4.44 2.62 -20.85
N ALA A 294 3.20 3.12 -20.98
CA ALA A 294 2.09 2.69 -20.13
C ALA A 294 1.74 1.23 -20.41
N ASN A 295 1.45 0.49 -19.35
CA ASN A 295 0.99 -0.90 -19.41
C ASN A 295 -0.31 -1.03 -18.63
N HIS A 296 -1.07 -2.08 -18.96
CA HIS A 296 -2.30 -2.42 -18.23
C HIS A 296 -2.45 -3.93 -18.12
N GLY A 297 -3.19 -4.36 -17.11
CA GLY A 297 -3.44 -5.76 -16.83
C GLY A 297 -4.82 -5.99 -16.23
N PHE A 298 -5.28 -7.22 -16.31
CA PHE A 298 -6.49 -7.67 -15.63
C PHE A 298 -6.16 -8.88 -14.77
N HIS A 299 -6.53 -8.82 -13.49
CA HIS A 299 -6.21 -9.83 -12.50
C HIS A 299 -7.51 -10.42 -11.92
N PHE A 300 -7.68 -11.71 -12.10
CA PHE A 300 -8.77 -12.47 -11.49
C PHE A 300 -8.25 -13.86 -11.14
N GLY A 301 -8.39 -14.22 -9.87
CA GLY A 301 -7.94 -15.52 -9.39
C GLY A 301 -8.12 -15.66 -7.87
N THR A 302 -7.86 -16.85 -7.37
CA THR A 302 -7.87 -17.15 -5.95
C THR A 302 -6.64 -16.61 -5.20
N ASP A 303 -5.67 -16.12 -5.91
CA ASP A 303 -4.52 -15.35 -5.44
C ASP A 303 -4.91 -13.93 -4.98
N ASN A 304 -6.09 -13.45 -5.42
CA ASN A 304 -6.68 -12.18 -4.99
C ASN A 304 -7.61 -12.35 -3.77
N ILE A 305 -7.33 -13.32 -2.91
CA ILE A 305 -8.05 -13.53 -1.65
C ILE A 305 -7.29 -12.84 -0.53
N GLY A 306 -7.96 -11.92 0.16
CA GLY A 306 -7.45 -11.28 1.36
C GLY A 306 -8.28 -11.63 2.59
N ALA A 307 -7.69 -11.51 3.76
CA ALA A 307 -8.38 -11.62 5.04
C ALA A 307 -8.05 -10.39 5.89
N ASN A 308 -9.02 -9.94 6.69
CA ASN A 308 -8.87 -8.76 7.52
C ASN A 308 -9.50 -8.99 8.90
N LEU A 309 -8.81 -8.50 9.93
CA LEU A 309 -9.33 -8.39 11.30
C LEU A 309 -9.55 -6.93 11.62
N TYR A 310 -10.68 -6.61 12.26
CA TYR A 310 -11.03 -5.23 12.57
C TYR A 310 -11.85 -5.10 13.84
N VAL A 311 -11.88 -3.89 14.38
CA VAL A 311 -12.81 -3.48 15.44
C VAL A 311 -13.72 -2.38 14.91
N ASN A 312 -15.02 -2.48 15.19
CA ASN A 312 -16.04 -1.49 14.85
C ASN A 312 -16.73 -0.96 16.10
N PHE A 313 -16.94 0.34 16.10
CA PHE A 313 -17.71 1.07 17.11
C PHE A 313 -18.94 1.66 16.41
N TYR A 314 -20.12 1.29 16.87
CA TYR A 314 -21.41 1.75 16.33
C TYR A 314 -22.01 2.84 17.23
N PHE A 315 -22.61 3.87 16.59
CA PHE A 315 -23.21 5.01 17.26
C PHE A 315 -24.63 5.25 16.81
#